data_e8f2366262f1892ee7505fd3f2464364
#
_entry.id   e8f2366262f1892ee7505fd3f2464364
#
_cell.length_a   1.000
_cell.length_b   1.000
_cell.length_c   1.000
_cell.angle_alpha   90.00
_cell.angle_beta   90.00
_cell.angle_gamma   90.00
#
_symmetry.space_group_name_H-M   'P 1'
#
loop_
_entity.id
_entity.type
_entity.pdbx_description
1 polymer ?
#
loop_
_entity_poly.entity_id
_entity_poly.type
_entity_poly.pdbx_seq_one_letter_code
_entity_poly.pdbx_strand_id
1 'polypeptide(L)'
;VRSSAASDVYKRQTNIKDGKMINFLIRGIMDTNAKLRDTILFNLLSYIQNRLLTKGRTFAGVDELHLFLNNLTTVKYLRAIMKQDRKMDSGLIIASQNVEDLTLPGIKEYTKPLLSIPTHQFFFYPGIVSSENFIDTLQLDPAEYKLINKPSRSHCLYRCGNERYLLKVIAPPYKAALFGTGGGR
;
A
#
# COMPACT_ATOMS: atom_id res chain seq x y z
N VAL A 1 37.65 15.05 -28.02
CA VAL A 1 36.91 13.85 -27.52
C VAL A 1 35.88 14.33 -26.50
N ARG A 2 34.64 14.51 -26.92
CA ARG A 2 33.53 14.79 -26.00
C ARG A 2 33.21 13.51 -25.24
N SER A 3 33.39 13.56 -23.96
CA SER A 3 33.27 12.47 -22.99
C SER A 3 31.92 11.76 -23.11
N SER A 4 31.94 10.46 -23.35
CA SER A 4 30.80 9.52 -23.29
C SER A 4 30.08 9.51 -21.93
N ALA A 5 30.75 10.00 -20.89
CA ALA A 5 30.20 10.10 -19.54
C ALA A 5 28.97 11.02 -19.42
N ALA A 6 28.94 12.15 -20.16
CA ALA A 6 27.80 13.06 -20.14
C ALA A 6 26.56 12.46 -20.83
N SER A 7 26.74 11.64 -21.88
CA SER A 7 25.69 10.94 -22.58
C SER A 7 25.07 9.80 -21.71
N ASP A 8 25.91 9.14 -20.91
CA ASP A 8 25.44 8.04 -20.03
C ASP A 8 24.69 8.54 -18.79
N VAL A 9 25.06 9.72 -18.29
CA VAL A 9 24.30 10.38 -17.20
C VAL A 9 22.90 10.77 -17.67
N TYR A 10 22.77 11.23 -18.90
CA TYR A 10 21.46 11.62 -19.48
C TYR A 10 20.53 10.41 -19.69
N LYS A 11 21.07 9.24 -19.98
CA LYS A 11 20.30 7.99 -20.16
C LYS A 11 19.79 7.39 -18.86
N ARG A 12 20.30 7.84 -17.71
CA ARG A 12 19.90 7.35 -16.37
C ARG A 12 18.92 8.28 -15.66
N GLN A 13 18.51 9.38 -16.27
CA GLN A 13 17.57 10.31 -15.67
C GLN A 13 16.14 9.78 -15.79
N THR A 14 15.42 9.83 -14.69
CA THR A 14 14.00 9.52 -14.66
C THR A 14 13.23 10.63 -15.36
N ASN A 15 12.48 10.30 -16.41
CA ASN A 15 11.65 11.27 -17.14
C ASN A 15 10.36 11.67 -16.40
N ILE A 16 10.27 11.38 -15.11
CA ILE A 16 9.11 11.74 -14.29
C ILE A 16 9.21 13.23 -13.96
N LYS A 17 8.24 13.98 -14.45
CA LYS A 17 8.12 15.41 -14.13
C LYS A 17 7.87 15.59 -12.64
N ASP A 18 8.57 16.52 -12.02
CA ASP A 18 8.35 16.89 -10.64
C ASP A 18 6.99 17.58 -10.49
N GLY A 19 6.22 17.24 -9.47
CA GLY A 19 4.90 17.78 -9.25
C GLY A 19 4.45 17.58 -7.80
N LYS A 20 3.46 18.35 -7.38
CA LYS A 20 2.84 18.21 -6.05
C LYS A 20 2.11 16.87 -5.89
N MET A 21 1.58 16.36 -6.98
CA MET A 21 0.89 15.06 -7.03
C MET A 21 1.35 14.30 -8.27
N ILE A 22 1.74 13.06 -8.08
CA ILE A 22 2.16 12.15 -9.15
C ILE A 22 1.35 10.88 -9.00
N ASN A 23 0.72 10.45 -10.07
CA ASN A 23 -0.04 9.20 -10.11
C ASN A 23 0.61 8.25 -11.13
N PHE A 24 0.84 7.00 -10.71
CA PHE A 24 1.36 5.94 -11.55
C PHE A 24 0.27 4.94 -11.86
N LEU A 25 -0.17 4.90 -13.11
CA LEU A 25 -1.13 3.90 -13.56
C LEU A 25 -0.37 2.63 -13.95
N ILE A 26 -0.42 1.62 -13.08
CA ILE A 26 0.34 0.38 -13.24
C ILE A 26 -0.40 -0.71 -14.03
N ARG A 27 -1.66 -0.50 -14.40
CA ARG A 27 -2.50 -1.52 -15.07
C ARG A 27 -1.84 -2.10 -16.32
N GLY A 28 -1.27 -1.27 -17.18
CA GLY A 28 -0.60 -1.74 -18.40
C GLY A 28 0.70 -2.51 -18.16
N ILE A 29 1.26 -2.41 -16.96
CA ILE A 29 2.48 -3.15 -16.58
C ILE A 29 2.14 -4.61 -16.23
N MET A 30 0.92 -4.84 -15.74
CA MET A 30 0.50 -6.17 -15.28
C MET A 30 0.40 -7.18 -16.41
N ASP A 31 0.18 -6.74 -17.63
CA ASP A 31 0.09 -7.58 -18.83
C ASP A 31 1.47 -7.94 -19.42
N THR A 32 2.56 -7.44 -18.85
CA THR A 32 3.93 -7.72 -19.29
C THR A 32 4.47 -9.01 -18.67
N ASN A 33 5.60 -9.50 -19.18
CA ASN A 33 6.23 -10.66 -18.57
C ASN A 33 6.67 -10.39 -17.12
N ALA A 34 6.67 -11.41 -16.27
CA ALA A 34 6.89 -11.29 -14.84
C ALA A 34 8.19 -10.55 -14.48
N LYS A 35 9.30 -10.84 -15.19
CA LYS A 35 10.60 -10.21 -14.92
C LYS A 35 10.57 -8.70 -15.19
N LEU A 36 9.96 -8.28 -16.28
CA LEU A 36 9.84 -6.88 -16.65
C LEU A 36 8.92 -6.15 -15.65
N ARG A 37 7.77 -6.74 -15.36
CA ARG A 37 6.82 -6.24 -14.35
C ARG A 37 7.50 -5.99 -13.00
N ASP A 38 8.17 -7.01 -12.47
CA ASP A 38 8.84 -6.93 -11.16
C ASP A 38 9.93 -5.86 -11.16
N THR A 39 10.68 -5.74 -12.26
CA THR A 39 11.70 -4.70 -12.42
C THR A 39 11.09 -3.30 -12.40
N ILE A 40 9.98 -3.09 -13.11
CA ILE A 40 9.30 -1.79 -13.15
C ILE A 40 8.71 -1.45 -11.78
N LEU A 41 8.03 -2.42 -11.12
CA LEU A 41 7.47 -2.21 -9.79
C LEU A 41 8.55 -1.89 -8.76
N PHE A 42 9.70 -2.57 -8.83
CA PHE A 42 10.83 -2.27 -7.95
C PHE A 42 11.39 -0.87 -8.18
N ASN A 43 11.57 -0.45 -9.43
CA ASN A 43 12.01 0.90 -9.77
C ASN A 43 11.00 1.96 -9.28
N LEU A 44 9.72 1.67 -9.37
CA LEU A 44 8.66 2.55 -8.89
C LEU A 44 8.73 2.73 -7.36
N LEU A 45 8.88 1.62 -6.62
CA LEU A 45 9.07 1.68 -5.17
C LEU A 45 10.35 2.43 -4.79
N SER A 46 11.44 2.24 -5.54
CA SER A 46 12.69 2.96 -5.34
C SER A 46 12.52 4.47 -5.53
N TYR A 47 11.78 4.88 -6.54
CA TYR A 47 11.43 6.28 -6.75
C TYR A 47 10.59 6.84 -5.60
N ILE A 48 9.55 6.11 -5.17
CA ILE A 48 8.69 6.49 -4.05
C ILE A 48 9.52 6.64 -2.78
N GLN A 49 10.37 5.67 -2.47
CA GLN A 49 11.25 5.72 -1.30
C GLN A 49 12.15 6.95 -1.33
N ASN A 50 12.80 7.22 -2.46
CA ASN A 50 13.67 8.38 -2.59
C ASN A 50 12.90 9.67 -2.27
N ARG A 51 11.67 9.81 -2.79
CA ARG A 51 10.82 10.97 -2.52
C ARG A 51 10.44 11.08 -1.04
N LEU A 52 10.01 9.98 -0.41
CA LEU A 52 9.66 9.94 1.00
C LEU A 52 10.85 10.34 1.90
N LEU A 53 12.07 9.93 1.53
CA LEU A 53 13.26 10.15 2.35
C LEU A 53 13.92 11.52 2.11
N THR A 54 13.75 12.13 0.94
CA THR A 54 14.50 13.35 0.58
C THR A 54 13.67 14.62 0.57
N LYS A 55 12.35 14.52 0.33
CA LYS A 55 11.50 15.72 0.19
C LYS A 55 10.84 16.17 1.50
N GLY A 56 10.71 15.28 2.49
CA GLY A 56 9.96 15.55 3.72
C GLY A 56 8.46 15.80 3.44
N ARG A 57 7.60 15.66 4.44
CA ARG A 57 6.15 15.91 4.35
C ARG A 57 5.49 15.34 3.11
N THR A 58 5.95 14.17 2.69
CA THR A 58 5.50 13.49 1.49
C THR A 58 4.64 12.29 1.88
N PHE A 59 3.50 12.12 1.21
CA PHE A 59 2.65 10.95 1.37
C PHE A 59 2.66 10.14 0.08
N ALA A 60 2.79 8.83 0.21
CA ALA A 60 2.64 7.90 -0.90
C ALA A 60 1.47 6.95 -0.62
N GLY A 61 0.66 6.69 -1.64
CA GLY A 61 -0.41 5.70 -1.61
C GLY A 61 -0.06 4.52 -2.49
N VAL A 62 -0.18 3.31 -1.96
CA VAL A 62 -0.04 2.05 -2.70
C VAL A 62 -1.38 1.33 -2.60
N ASP A 63 -2.12 1.33 -3.69
CA ASP A 63 -3.32 0.53 -3.84
C ASP A 63 -2.96 -0.84 -4.42
N GLU A 64 -3.78 -1.85 -4.14
CA GLU A 64 -3.56 -3.23 -4.58
C GLU A 64 -2.20 -3.78 -4.15
N LEU A 65 -1.93 -3.74 -2.84
CA LEU A 65 -0.65 -4.19 -2.27
C LEU A 65 -0.20 -5.56 -2.77
N HIS A 66 -1.14 -6.47 -3.03
CA HIS A 66 -0.85 -7.84 -3.47
C HIS A 66 0.03 -7.88 -4.73
N LEU A 67 -0.05 -6.87 -5.60
CA LEU A 67 0.78 -6.79 -6.80
C LEU A 67 2.29 -6.72 -6.49
N PHE A 68 2.64 -6.21 -5.32
CA PHE A 68 4.02 -6.07 -4.85
C PHE A 68 4.50 -7.24 -4.00
N LEU A 69 3.60 -8.17 -3.64
CA LEU A 69 3.92 -9.30 -2.77
C LEU A 69 4.46 -10.53 -3.52
N ASN A 70 4.38 -10.56 -4.84
CA ASN A 70 4.82 -11.69 -5.66
C ASN A 70 6.35 -11.89 -5.68
N ASN A 71 7.11 -10.90 -5.22
CA ASN A 71 8.58 -10.95 -5.23
C ASN A 71 9.12 -10.61 -3.84
N LEU A 72 9.90 -11.53 -3.26
CA LEU A 72 10.49 -11.40 -1.94
C LEU A 72 11.36 -10.12 -1.79
N THR A 73 12.09 -9.76 -2.84
CA THR A 73 12.91 -8.54 -2.84
C THR A 73 12.05 -7.31 -2.69
N THR A 74 10.94 -7.25 -3.40
CA THR A 74 9.96 -6.14 -3.32
C THR A 74 9.35 -6.05 -1.93
N VAL A 75 8.99 -7.19 -1.32
CA VAL A 75 8.44 -7.23 0.05
C VAL A 75 9.44 -6.73 1.08
N LYS A 76 10.70 -7.19 1.00
CA LYS A 76 11.79 -6.71 1.89
C LYS A 76 12.01 -5.21 1.74
N TYR A 77 11.95 -4.72 0.51
CA TYR A 77 12.14 -3.31 0.20
C TYR A 77 10.99 -2.45 0.75
N LEU A 78 9.75 -2.86 0.53
CA LEU A 78 8.56 -2.22 1.07
C LEU A 78 8.62 -2.12 2.61
N ARG A 79 9.03 -3.20 3.27
CA ARG A 79 9.24 -3.21 4.73
C ARG A 79 10.30 -2.20 5.16
N ALA A 80 11.38 -2.04 4.41
CA ALA A 80 12.42 -1.05 4.71
C ALA A 80 11.88 0.38 4.59
N ILE A 81 11.09 0.68 3.56
CA ILE A 81 10.41 1.97 3.39
C ILE A 81 9.54 2.26 4.62
N MET A 82 8.64 1.35 4.99
CA MET A 82 7.71 1.52 6.11
C MET A 82 8.38 1.75 7.47
N LYS A 83 9.63 1.33 7.62
CA LYS A 83 10.42 1.59 8.84
C LYS A 83 11.12 2.94 8.83
N GLN A 84 11.38 3.48 7.65
CA GLN A 84 12.21 4.68 7.49
C GLN A 84 11.36 5.96 7.33
N ASP A 85 10.17 5.88 6.75
CA ASP A 85 9.31 7.03 6.45
C ASP A 85 8.98 7.87 7.69
N ARG A 86 8.75 7.22 8.84
CA ARG A 86 8.47 7.89 10.12
C ARG A 86 9.55 8.88 10.56
N LYS A 87 10.81 8.64 10.15
CA LYS A 87 11.95 9.51 10.51
C LYS A 87 12.00 10.79 9.68
N MET A 88 11.30 10.81 8.54
CA MET A 88 11.37 11.87 7.54
C MET A 88 10.10 12.73 7.47
N ASP A 89 9.23 12.68 8.48
CA ASP A 89 7.94 13.36 8.49
C ASP A 89 7.11 13.04 7.24
N SER A 90 7.22 11.80 6.78
CA SER A 90 6.55 11.26 5.60
C SER A 90 5.64 10.11 5.98
N GLY A 91 4.71 9.74 5.12
CA GLY A 91 3.76 8.66 5.40
C GLY A 91 3.50 7.78 4.19
N LEU A 92 3.31 6.48 4.46
CA LEU A 92 2.90 5.49 3.47
C LEU A 92 1.51 4.97 3.81
N ILE A 93 0.59 5.06 2.85
CA ILE A 93 -0.76 4.50 2.92
C ILE A 93 -0.79 3.28 2.02
N ILE A 94 -1.23 2.16 2.56
CA ILE A 94 -1.31 0.89 1.83
C ILE A 94 -2.74 0.38 1.87
N ALA A 95 -3.27 -0.04 0.74
CA ALA A 95 -4.56 -0.70 0.65
C ALA A 95 -4.40 -2.09 0.01
N SER A 96 -5.17 -3.06 0.51
CA SER A 96 -5.27 -4.40 -0.04
C SER A 96 -6.68 -4.91 0.12
N GLN A 97 -7.15 -5.67 -0.85
CA GLN A 97 -8.48 -6.27 -0.84
C GLN A 97 -8.46 -7.68 -0.24
N ASN A 98 -7.36 -8.41 -0.39
CA ASN A 98 -7.24 -9.80 0.00
C ASN A 98 -6.21 -9.99 1.12
N VAL A 99 -6.67 -10.50 2.25
CA VAL A 99 -5.77 -10.86 3.37
C VAL A 99 -4.97 -12.12 3.05
N GLU A 100 -5.51 -13.01 2.24
CA GLU A 100 -4.88 -14.28 1.87
C GLU A 100 -3.55 -14.08 1.13
N ASP A 101 -3.43 -13.00 0.35
CA ASP A 101 -2.18 -12.66 -0.34
C ASP A 101 -1.02 -12.39 0.63
N LEU A 102 -1.33 -12.00 1.86
CA LEU A 102 -0.34 -11.76 2.91
C LEU A 102 0.16 -13.05 3.57
N THR A 103 -0.51 -14.16 3.34
CA THR A 103 -0.22 -15.46 3.98
C THR A 103 0.35 -16.49 3.00
N LEU A 104 0.63 -16.10 1.78
CA LEU A 104 1.18 -16.99 0.75
C LEU A 104 2.47 -17.66 1.23
N PRO A 105 2.67 -18.97 0.90
CA PRO A 105 3.89 -19.68 1.23
C PRO A 105 5.14 -18.97 0.69
N GLY A 106 6.20 -18.93 1.50
CA GLY A 106 7.48 -18.31 1.12
C GLY A 106 7.57 -16.80 1.36
N ILE A 107 6.44 -16.09 1.55
CA ILE A 107 6.46 -14.66 1.88
C ILE A 107 5.85 -14.32 3.24
N LYS A 108 5.10 -15.24 3.85
CA LYS A 108 4.38 -15.02 5.13
C LYS A 108 5.26 -14.42 6.24
N GLU A 109 6.49 -14.91 6.39
CA GLU A 109 7.44 -14.41 7.39
C GLU A 109 7.85 -12.94 7.17
N TYR A 110 7.75 -12.47 5.93
CA TYR A 110 8.12 -11.12 5.54
C TYR A 110 6.92 -10.17 5.51
N THR A 111 5.74 -10.68 5.21
CA THR A 111 4.50 -9.89 5.15
C THR A 111 3.89 -9.66 6.54
N LYS A 112 4.00 -10.64 7.45
CA LYS A 112 3.53 -10.50 8.82
C LYS A 112 4.02 -9.21 9.51
N PRO A 113 5.30 -8.83 9.41
CA PRO A 113 5.76 -7.54 9.93
C PRO A 113 5.16 -6.31 9.25
N LEU A 114 4.73 -6.40 7.98
CA LEU A 114 4.06 -5.28 7.31
C LEU A 114 2.73 -4.94 7.99
N LEU A 115 2.06 -5.91 8.58
CA LEU A 115 0.81 -5.73 9.30
C LEU A 115 1.00 -5.11 10.69
N SER A 116 2.17 -5.26 11.30
CA SER A 116 2.46 -4.75 12.64
C SER A 116 3.13 -3.37 12.66
N ILE A 117 3.70 -2.93 11.53
CA ILE A 117 4.38 -1.62 11.43
C ILE A 117 3.40 -0.45 11.42
N PRO A 118 2.24 -0.49 10.69
CA PRO A 118 1.34 0.65 10.61
C PRO A 118 0.75 1.00 11.97
N THR A 119 0.82 2.28 12.33
CA THR A 119 0.19 2.81 13.54
C THR A 119 -1.33 2.88 13.39
N HIS A 120 -1.79 3.18 12.19
CA HIS A 120 -3.20 3.34 11.84
C HIS A 120 -3.64 2.22 10.91
N GLN A 121 -4.66 1.45 11.28
CA GLN A 121 -5.17 0.35 10.48
C GLN A 121 -6.70 0.42 10.43
N PHE A 122 -7.24 0.23 9.23
CA PHE A 122 -8.68 0.27 8.96
C PHE A 122 -9.08 -1.09 8.39
N PHE A 123 -9.94 -1.80 9.10
CA PHE A 123 -10.44 -3.11 8.69
C PHE A 123 -11.91 -2.98 8.29
N PHE A 124 -12.17 -3.27 7.04
CA PHE A 124 -13.52 -3.28 6.48
C PHE A 124 -14.09 -4.69 6.47
N TYR A 125 -15.35 -4.83 6.02
CA TYR A 125 -15.97 -6.12 5.85
C TYR A 125 -15.11 -7.06 4.98
N PRO A 126 -14.74 -8.26 5.51
CA PRO A 126 -13.76 -9.13 4.86
C PRO A 126 -14.29 -9.94 3.66
N GLY A 127 -15.58 -9.82 3.34
CA GLY A 127 -16.17 -10.64 2.26
C GLY A 127 -16.32 -12.12 2.65
N ILE A 128 -15.91 -13.00 1.76
CA ILE A 128 -16.08 -14.47 1.87
C ILE A 128 -14.87 -15.16 2.52
N VAL A 129 -13.89 -14.38 3.00
CA VAL A 129 -12.69 -14.94 3.63
C VAL A 129 -13.05 -15.68 4.92
N SER A 130 -12.38 -16.82 5.18
CA SER A 130 -12.52 -17.55 6.44
C SER A 130 -12.28 -16.62 7.63
N SER A 131 -13.23 -16.61 8.59
CA SER A 131 -13.13 -15.80 9.80
C SER A 131 -11.88 -16.12 10.60
N GLU A 132 -11.54 -17.40 10.71
CA GLU A 132 -10.34 -17.86 11.43
C GLU A 132 -9.07 -17.33 10.78
N ASN A 133 -8.93 -17.48 9.47
CA ASN A 133 -7.76 -16.98 8.74
C ASN A 133 -7.64 -15.44 8.83
N PHE A 134 -8.77 -14.73 8.76
CA PHE A 134 -8.78 -13.27 8.88
C PHE A 134 -8.36 -12.81 10.28
N ILE A 135 -8.92 -13.42 11.32
CA ILE A 135 -8.61 -13.13 12.73
C ILE A 135 -7.13 -13.40 13.02
N ASP A 136 -6.62 -14.57 12.64
CA ASP A 136 -5.24 -14.96 12.89
C ASP A 136 -4.24 -14.08 12.15
N THR A 137 -4.51 -13.81 10.87
CA THR A 137 -3.59 -13.02 10.04
C THR A 137 -3.48 -11.58 10.53
N LEU A 138 -4.60 -10.96 10.89
CA LEU A 138 -4.64 -9.56 11.32
C LEU A 138 -4.52 -9.39 12.83
N GLN A 139 -4.43 -10.50 13.58
CA GLN A 139 -4.35 -10.51 15.04
C GLN A 139 -5.49 -9.72 15.67
N LEU A 140 -6.71 -10.03 15.25
CA LEU A 140 -7.93 -9.45 15.81
C LEU A 140 -8.48 -10.31 16.94
N ASP A 141 -9.20 -9.68 17.86
CA ASP A 141 -10.05 -10.41 18.80
C ASP A 141 -11.34 -10.89 18.08
N PRO A 142 -11.89 -12.07 18.40
CA PRO A 142 -13.17 -12.51 17.86
C PRO A 142 -14.32 -11.51 18.06
N ALA A 143 -14.29 -10.72 19.14
CA ALA A 143 -15.26 -9.66 19.36
C ALA A 143 -15.06 -8.48 18.38
N GLU A 144 -13.82 -8.13 18.06
CA GLU A 144 -13.49 -7.11 17.04
C GLU A 144 -13.98 -7.55 15.64
N TYR A 145 -13.77 -8.82 15.28
CA TYR A 145 -14.25 -9.37 14.02
C TYR A 145 -15.77 -9.30 13.90
N LYS A 146 -16.52 -9.56 14.97
CA LYS A 146 -17.99 -9.46 14.99
C LYS A 146 -18.51 -8.07 14.62
N LEU A 147 -17.72 -7.01 14.84
CA LEU A 147 -18.12 -5.65 14.49
C LEU A 147 -18.11 -5.39 12.98
N ILE A 148 -17.32 -6.17 12.22
CA ILE A 148 -17.13 -5.99 10.79
C ILE A 148 -17.54 -7.19 9.94
N ASN A 149 -18.09 -8.25 10.54
CA ASN A 149 -18.45 -9.49 9.84
C ASN A 149 -19.72 -9.40 8.98
N LYS A 150 -20.38 -8.25 8.96
CA LYS A 150 -21.54 -7.98 8.11
C LYS A 150 -21.24 -6.87 7.13
N PRO A 151 -21.70 -7.00 5.86
CA PRO A 151 -21.53 -5.94 4.89
C PRO A 151 -22.21 -4.66 5.38
N SER A 152 -21.41 -3.64 5.58
CA SER A 152 -21.89 -2.33 5.98
C SER A 152 -21.08 -1.25 5.26
N ARG A 153 -21.78 -0.42 4.47
CA ARG A 153 -21.12 0.69 3.80
C ARG A 153 -20.63 1.70 4.84
N SER A 154 -19.43 2.21 4.63
CA SER A 154 -18.80 3.25 5.44
C SER A 154 -18.44 2.86 6.87
N HIS A 155 -18.63 1.61 7.29
CA HIS A 155 -18.19 1.15 8.60
C HIS A 155 -16.87 0.41 8.50
N CYS A 156 -15.99 0.66 9.45
CA CYS A 156 -14.74 -0.07 9.60
C CYS A 156 -14.32 -0.11 11.07
N LEU A 157 -13.59 -1.15 11.44
CA LEU A 157 -12.85 -1.18 12.68
C LEU A 157 -11.54 -0.42 12.46
N TYR A 158 -11.32 0.61 13.24
CA TYR A 158 -10.09 1.38 13.25
C TYR A 158 -9.25 1.01 14.46
N ARG A 159 -8.00 0.66 14.22
CA ARG A 159 -7.00 0.36 15.23
C ARG A 159 -5.88 1.41 15.18
N CYS A 160 -5.58 2.01 16.33
CA CYS A 160 -4.49 2.96 16.50
C CYS A 160 -3.70 2.59 17.77
N GLY A 161 -2.54 1.97 17.61
CA GLY A 161 -1.82 1.39 18.74
C GLY A 161 -2.69 0.38 19.51
N ASN A 162 -2.97 0.65 20.78
CA ASN A 162 -3.83 -0.19 21.64
C ASN A 162 -5.31 0.19 21.59
N GLU A 163 -5.64 1.27 20.94
CA GLU A 163 -7.01 1.76 20.87
C GLU A 163 -7.80 1.15 19.71
N ARG A 164 -9.10 0.98 19.91
CA ARG A 164 -10.04 0.36 18.98
C ARG A 164 -11.30 1.19 18.88
N TYR A 165 -11.72 1.48 17.65
CA TYR A 165 -12.93 2.26 17.39
C TYR A 165 -13.72 1.64 16.24
N LEU A 166 -15.03 1.52 16.42
CA LEU A 166 -15.93 1.26 15.29
C LEU A 166 -16.28 2.62 14.66
N LEU A 167 -15.79 2.86 13.47
CA LEU A 167 -16.01 4.11 12.75
C LEU A 167 -17.12 3.98 11.72
N LYS A 168 -17.89 5.06 11.60
CA LYS A 168 -18.76 5.29 10.44
C LYS A 168 -18.21 6.51 9.68
N VAL A 169 -17.70 6.25 8.49
CA VAL A 169 -17.14 7.32 7.63
C VAL A 169 -18.26 7.95 6.81
N ILE A 170 -18.40 9.27 6.92
CA ILE A 170 -19.37 10.05 6.15
C ILE A 170 -18.60 11.00 5.24
N ALA A 171 -18.73 10.82 3.93
CA ALA A 171 -18.12 11.74 2.97
C ALA A 171 -18.88 13.07 2.96
N PRO A 172 -18.19 14.21 3.08
CA PRO A 172 -18.82 15.51 2.91
C PRO A 172 -19.42 15.66 1.50
N PRO A 173 -20.50 16.43 1.32
CA PRO A 173 -21.19 16.57 0.03
C PRO A 173 -20.26 16.96 -1.13
N TYR A 174 -19.30 17.83 -0.91
CA TYR A 174 -18.36 18.25 -1.94
C TYR A 174 -17.44 17.10 -2.40
N LYS A 175 -17.04 16.18 -1.48
CA LYS A 175 -16.26 14.99 -1.86
C LYS A 175 -17.11 13.98 -2.61
N ALA A 176 -18.36 13.80 -2.19
CA ALA A 176 -19.30 12.96 -2.92
C ALA A 176 -19.56 13.48 -4.34
N ALA A 177 -19.62 14.79 -4.54
CA ALA A 177 -19.75 15.41 -5.86
C ALA A 177 -18.50 15.19 -6.75
N LEU A 178 -17.30 15.27 -6.15
CA LEU A 178 -16.03 15.10 -6.89
C LEU A 178 -15.73 13.65 -7.24
N PHE A 179 -15.96 12.72 -6.32
CA PHE A 179 -15.54 11.33 -6.43
C PHE A 179 -16.69 10.35 -6.69
N GLY A 180 -17.93 10.84 -6.69
CA GLY A 180 -19.14 10.03 -6.84
C GLY A 180 -19.54 9.31 -5.55
N THR A 181 -20.79 8.89 -5.51
CA THR A 181 -21.37 8.09 -4.40
C THR A 181 -21.38 6.59 -4.69
N GLY A 182 -21.09 6.22 -5.93
CA GLY A 182 -21.04 4.83 -6.37
C GLY A 182 -19.72 4.24 -5.91
N GLY A 183 -19.77 3.30 -4.95
CA GLY A 183 -18.65 2.40 -4.76
C GLY A 183 -18.26 1.84 -6.13
N GLY A 184 -16.97 1.84 -6.43
CA GLY A 184 -16.48 1.39 -7.72
C GLY A 184 -17.14 0.06 -8.14
N ARG A 185 -17.55 0.02 -9.39
CA ARG A 185 -17.89 -1.21 -10.09
C ARG A 185 -16.61 -1.81 -10.61
#